data_4374073ed5937ce695587323b858a798
#
_entry.id   4374073ed5937ce695587323b858a798
#
_cell.length_a   1.000
_cell.length_b   1.000
_cell.length_c   1.000
_cell.angle_alpha   90.00
_cell.angle_beta   90.00
_cell.angle_gamma   90.00
#
_symmetry.space_group_name_H-M   'P 1'
#
loop_
_entity.id
_entity.type
_entity.pdbx_description
1 polymer ?
#
loop_
_entity_poly.entity_id
_entity_poly.type
_entity_poly.pdbx_seq_one_letter_code
_entity_poly.pdbx_strand_id
1 'polypeptide(L)'
;MKQLIIARKDLNMSPGKLAAQVSHASMAFLTNNLREKGKKVLDCDYIPTMAYDREGNKQLRLYKRNDLYTWAKEAFNRNEPIVYYRPIDPNNPCGALELCEPTYHYETKISIDINTWEDWICNSFTKIVCEAKNRNQLYKAAVLADSLGLKENKDYFIIRDNCLTELTPEDPDGRTPTCIGFKPLPEDIVNQISHKFQLYK
;
A
#
# COMPACT_ATOMS: atom_id res chain seq x y z
N MET A 1 15.63 -18.02 -3.09
CA MET A 1 14.99 -16.77 -3.55
C MET A 1 15.82 -15.55 -3.15
N LYS A 2 15.90 -14.53 -4.01
CA LYS A 2 16.60 -13.26 -3.74
C LYS A 2 15.77 -12.08 -4.27
N GLN A 3 15.84 -10.93 -3.63
CA GLN A 3 15.24 -9.70 -4.13
C GLN A 3 16.31 -8.82 -4.77
N LEU A 4 16.10 -8.44 -6.03
CA LEU A 4 16.98 -7.54 -6.77
C LEU A 4 16.40 -6.12 -6.76
N ILE A 5 17.27 -5.15 -6.55
CA ILE A 5 16.95 -3.72 -6.66
C ILE A 5 18.06 -3.09 -7.51
N ILE A 6 17.68 -2.28 -8.48
CA ILE A 6 18.64 -1.55 -9.32
C ILE A 6 18.36 -0.06 -9.15
N ALA A 7 19.34 0.70 -8.67
CA ALA A 7 19.22 2.12 -8.38
C ALA A 7 20.11 2.94 -9.30
N ARG A 8 19.63 4.11 -9.71
CA ARG A 8 20.40 5.05 -10.57
C ARG A 8 21.52 5.72 -9.80
N LYS A 9 22.74 5.64 -10.35
CA LYS A 9 23.94 6.26 -9.79
C LYS A 9 24.11 7.73 -10.19
N ASP A 10 23.72 8.06 -11.41
CA ASP A 10 23.85 9.41 -11.99
C ASP A 10 23.04 10.50 -11.27
N LEU A 11 22.03 10.10 -10.50
CA LEU A 11 21.23 11.03 -9.71
C LEU A 11 21.98 11.59 -8.49
N ASN A 12 23.13 11.01 -8.14
CA ASN A 12 23.97 11.45 -7.00
C ASN A 12 23.15 11.68 -5.71
N MET A 13 22.17 10.81 -5.47
CA MET A 13 21.32 10.90 -4.28
C MET A 13 22.16 10.85 -3.01
N SER A 14 21.79 11.67 -2.03
CA SER A 14 22.35 11.53 -0.68
C SER A 14 22.12 10.11 -0.13
N PRO A 15 22.95 9.62 0.80
CA PRO A 15 22.78 8.28 1.39
C PRO A 15 21.37 8.06 1.95
N GLY A 16 20.78 9.08 2.59
CA GLY A 16 19.42 9.03 3.11
C GLY A 16 18.36 8.90 2.01
N LYS A 17 18.51 9.68 0.95
CA LYS A 17 17.59 9.62 -0.21
C LYS A 17 17.71 8.27 -0.92
N LEU A 18 18.91 7.78 -1.16
CA LEU A 18 19.14 6.47 -1.76
C LEU A 18 18.50 5.35 -0.92
N ALA A 19 18.72 5.37 0.40
CA ALA A 19 18.12 4.41 1.31
C ALA A 19 16.59 4.42 1.24
N ALA A 20 15.97 5.60 1.19
CA ALA A 20 14.52 5.74 1.03
C ALA A 20 14.04 5.15 -0.30
N GLN A 21 14.70 5.47 -1.42
CA GLN A 21 14.31 4.94 -2.75
C GLN A 21 14.48 3.42 -2.83
N VAL A 22 15.56 2.87 -2.29
CA VAL A 22 15.79 1.42 -2.21
C VAL A 22 14.74 0.75 -1.32
N SER A 23 14.35 1.37 -0.21
CA SER A 23 13.28 0.88 0.65
C SER A 23 11.93 0.86 -0.07
N HIS A 24 11.58 1.92 -0.81
CA HIS A 24 10.39 1.93 -1.64
C HIS A 24 10.41 0.80 -2.67
N ALA A 25 11.54 0.60 -3.35
CA ALA A 25 11.71 -0.47 -4.32
C ALA A 25 11.58 -1.87 -3.69
N SER A 26 12.14 -2.05 -2.50
CA SER A 26 12.04 -3.31 -1.76
C SER A 26 10.60 -3.65 -1.35
N MET A 27 9.82 -2.66 -0.94
CA MET A 27 8.46 -2.86 -0.46
C MET A 27 7.40 -2.82 -1.56
N ALA A 28 7.74 -2.41 -2.79
CA ALA A 28 6.78 -2.12 -3.85
C ALA A 28 5.83 -3.29 -4.14
N PHE A 29 6.33 -4.53 -4.20
CA PHE A 29 5.51 -5.71 -4.51
C PHE A 29 4.45 -5.99 -3.44
N LEU A 30 4.74 -5.70 -2.17
CA LEU A 30 3.78 -5.83 -1.07
C LEU A 30 2.80 -4.66 -1.06
N THR A 31 3.33 -3.42 -1.12
CA THR A 31 2.50 -2.21 -1.02
C THR A 31 1.56 -2.04 -2.21
N ASN A 32 1.96 -2.50 -3.41
CA ASN A 32 1.07 -2.51 -4.56
C ASN A 32 -0.13 -3.44 -4.33
N ASN A 33 0.13 -4.67 -3.85
CA ASN A 33 -0.93 -5.60 -3.49
C ASN A 33 -1.87 -5.05 -2.40
N LEU A 34 -1.31 -4.37 -1.38
CA LEU A 34 -2.10 -3.73 -0.33
C LEU A 34 -3.05 -2.66 -0.90
N ARG A 35 -2.54 -1.81 -1.81
CA ARG A 35 -3.33 -0.76 -2.44
C ARG A 35 -4.42 -1.30 -3.35
N GLU A 36 -4.12 -2.33 -4.14
CA GLU A 36 -5.08 -2.91 -5.08
C GLU A 36 -6.17 -3.73 -4.40
N LYS A 37 -5.83 -4.43 -3.30
CA LYS A 37 -6.74 -5.36 -2.63
C LYS A 37 -7.32 -4.82 -1.33
N GLY A 38 -6.82 -3.68 -0.86
CA GLY A 38 -7.31 -3.05 0.37
C GLY A 38 -8.75 -2.56 0.20
N LYS A 39 -9.63 -3.03 1.07
CA LYS A 39 -11.01 -2.55 1.17
C LYS A 39 -11.14 -1.67 2.39
N LYS A 40 -11.63 -0.46 2.21
CA LYS A 40 -12.01 0.40 3.32
C LYS A 40 -13.23 -0.20 4.01
N VAL A 41 -13.16 -0.37 5.29
CA VAL A 41 -14.23 -0.94 6.12
C VAL A 41 -14.63 0.06 7.17
N LEU A 42 -15.94 0.23 7.34
CA LEU A 42 -16.52 1.10 8.33
C LEU A 42 -16.40 0.45 9.72
N ASP A 43 -15.85 1.20 10.66
CA ASP A 43 -15.61 0.80 12.05
C ASP A 43 -16.70 1.42 12.94
N CYS A 44 -17.84 0.75 13.02
CA CYS A 44 -18.95 1.19 13.86
C CYS A 44 -19.36 0.05 14.80
N ASP A 45 -19.07 0.19 16.08
CA ASP A 45 -19.51 -0.81 17.05
C ASP A 45 -20.98 -0.66 17.44
N TYR A 46 -21.47 0.57 17.57
CA TYR A 46 -22.89 0.86 17.87
C TYR A 46 -23.26 2.19 17.24
N ILE A 47 -24.43 2.26 16.62
CA ILE A 47 -25.01 3.52 16.14
C ILE A 47 -26.29 3.76 16.93
N PRO A 48 -26.34 4.75 17.81
CA PRO A 48 -27.59 5.17 18.42
C PRO A 48 -28.47 5.84 17.34
N THR A 49 -29.65 5.34 17.15
CA THR A 49 -30.64 5.90 16.23
C THR A 49 -31.83 6.40 17.01
N MET A 50 -32.23 7.64 16.69
CA MET A 50 -33.49 8.17 17.20
C MET A 50 -34.63 7.43 16.49
N ALA A 51 -35.38 6.62 17.23
CA ALA A 51 -36.58 5.98 16.77
C ALA A 51 -37.80 6.62 17.47
N TYR A 52 -38.96 6.55 16.83
CA TYR A 52 -40.22 6.93 17.46
C TYR A 52 -40.93 5.65 17.93
N ASP A 53 -41.47 5.67 19.12
CA ASP A 53 -42.36 4.60 19.58
C ASP A 53 -43.72 4.70 18.88
N ARG A 54 -44.63 3.74 19.22
CA ARG A 54 -45.98 3.74 18.61
C ARG A 54 -46.83 4.92 19.06
N GLU A 55 -46.42 5.63 20.09
CA GLU A 55 -47.07 6.79 20.66
C GLU A 55 -46.48 8.12 20.16
N GLY A 56 -45.45 8.04 19.31
CA GLY A 56 -44.77 9.20 18.71
C GLY A 56 -43.67 9.81 19.62
N ASN A 57 -43.31 9.19 20.72
CA ASN A 57 -42.26 9.67 21.59
C ASN A 57 -40.90 9.29 21.03
N LYS A 58 -39.95 10.23 21.08
CA LYS A 58 -38.55 9.96 20.67
C LYS A 58 -37.90 8.98 21.64
N GLN A 59 -37.48 7.84 21.16
CA GLN A 59 -36.68 6.87 21.89
C GLN A 59 -35.33 6.66 21.23
N LEU A 60 -34.27 6.69 22.03
CA LEU A 60 -32.96 6.26 21.59
C LEU A 60 -32.94 4.74 21.58
N ARG A 61 -32.72 4.13 20.42
CA ARG A 61 -32.49 2.69 20.30
C ARG A 61 -31.06 2.44 19.91
N LEU A 62 -30.36 1.63 20.70
CA LEU A 62 -29.07 1.07 20.32
C LEU A 62 -29.33 -0.16 19.46
N TYR A 63 -29.04 -0.04 18.19
CA TYR A 63 -29.06 -1.19 17.28
C TYR A 63 -27.72 -1.88 17.28
N LYS A 64 -27.72 -3.21 17.35
CA LYS A 64 -26.51 -3.98 17.14
C LYS A 64 -25.99 -3.75 15.71
N ARG A 65 -24.68 -3.78 15.56
CA ARG A 65 -23.89 -3.63 14.34
C ARG A 65 -24.53 -4.17 13.04
N ASN A 66 -25.34 -5.24 13.13
CA ASN A 66 -25.91 -5.90 11.96
C ASN A 66 -27.06 -5.11 11.29
N ASP A 67 -27.83 -4.36 12.03
CA ASP A 67 -29.09 -3.75 11.50
C ASP A 67 -28.85 -2.35 10.92
N LEU A 68 -27.97 -1.58 11.55
CA LEU A 68 -27.58 -0.25 11.07
C LEU A 68 -26.43 -0.31 10.04
N TYR A 69 -25.68 -1.40 10.07
CA TYR A 69 -24.59 -1.62 9.13
C TYR A 69 -25.06 -1.59 7.66
N THR A 70 -26.29 -2.04 7.38
CA THR A 70 -26.83 -2.03 6.03
C THR A 70 -26.98 -0.60 5.51
N TRP A 71 -27.62 0.29 6.27
CA TRP A 71 -27.77 1.70 5.88
C TRP A 71 -26.42 2.41 5.76
N ALA A 72 -25.55 2.28 6.76
CA ALA A 72 -24.22 2.88 6.74
C ALA A 72 -23.37 2.34 5.59
N LYS A 73 -23.47 1.05 5.30
CA LYS A 73 -22.81 0.42 4.16
C LYS A 73 -23.32 0.93 2.82
N GLU A 74 -24.62 1.12 2.69
CA GLU A 74 -25.23 1.70 1.49
C GLU A 74 -24.82 3.15 1.30
N ALA A 75 -24.84 3.96 2.37
CA ALA A 75 -24.38 5.34 2.35
C ALA A 75 -22.88 5.41 2.00
N PHE A 76 -22.06 4.52 2.59
CA PHE A 76 -20.63 4.40 2.28
C PHE A 76 -20.40 4.05 0.80
N ASN A 77 -21.17 3.09 0.25
CA ASN A 77 -21.06 2.71 -1.15
C ASN A 77 -21.50 3.84 -2.11
N ARG A 78 -22.40 4.72 -1.66
CA ARG A 78 -22.82 5.91 -2.42
C ARG A 78 -21.93 7.14 -2.18
N ASN A 79 -20.87 6.98 -1.39
CA ASN A 79 -19.95 8.07 -1.00
C ASN A 79 -20.68 9.23 -0.25
N GLU A 80 -21.75 8.91 0.44
CA GLU A 80 -22.51 9.86 1.25
C GLU A 80 -21.85 10.02 2.63
N PRO A 81 -21.91 11.23 3.23
CA PRO A 81 -21.39 11.44 4.57
C PRO A 81 -22.19 10.61 5.58
N ILE A 82 -21.47 9.87 6.43
CA ILE A 82 -22.06 9.11 7.52
C ILE A 82 -21.79 9.88 8.80
N VAL A 83 -22.84 10.26 9.49
CA VAL A 83 -22.78 10.97 10.77
C VAL A 83 -23.72 10.28 11.74
N TYR A 84 -23.27 10.05 12.96
CA TYR A 84 -24.07 9.41 13.99
C TYR A 84 -23.85 10.05 15.36
N TYR A 85 -24.77 9.78 16.29
CA TYR A 85 -24.65 10.22 17.67
C TYR A 85 -24.34 9.05 18.57
N ARG A 86 -23.42 9.22 19.52
CA ARG A 86 -23.15 8.23 20.56
C ARG A 86 -23.41 8.82 21.95
N PRO A 87 -23.80 8.01 22.94
CA PRO A 87 -23.87 8.46 24.32
C PRO A 87 -22.50 8.91 24.82
N ILE A 88 -22.45 10.06 25.52
CA ILE A 88 -21.23 10.52 26.19
C ILE A 88 -20.87 9.55 27.34
N ASP A 89 -21.89 9.07 28.06
CA ASP A 89 -21.73 8.03 29.07
C ASP A 89 -22.26 6.69 28.52
N PRO A 90 -21.40 5.69 28.27
CA PRO A 90 -21.79 4.39 27.79
C PRO A 90 -22.79 3.64 28.71
N ASN A 91 -22.79 3.97 30.01
CA ASN A 91 -23.69 3.37 30.99
C ASN A 91 -25.06 4.06 31.04
N ASN A 92 -25.20 5.21 30.42
CA ASN A 92 -26.43 5.97 30.31
C ASN A 92 -26.77 6.29 28.84
N PRO A 93 -27.24 5.30 28.08
CA PRO A 93 -27.50 5.47 26.65
C PRO A 93 -28.63 6.47 26.34
N CYS A 94 -29.44 6.82 27.31
CA CYS A 94 -30.49 7.85 27.18
C CYS A 94 -30.05 9.24 27.63
N GLY A 95 -28.78 9.40 28.01
CA GLY A 95 -28.19 10.68 28.46
C GLY A 95 -27.83 11.61 27.34
N ALA A 96 -26.87 12.49 27.59
CA ALA A 96 -26.35 13.39 26.60
C ALA A 96 -25.63 12.65 25.46
N LEU A 97 -25.81 13.13 24.23
CA LEU A 97 -25.23 12.54 23.03
C LEU A 97 -24.19 13.47 22.45
N GLU A 98 -23.13 12.91 21.91
CA GLU A 98 -22.16 13.65 21.09
C GLU A 98 -22.24 13.21 19.63
N LEU A 99 -22.00 14.16 18.74
CA LEU A 99 -21.91 13.92 17.31
C LEU A 99 -20.58 13.23 17.01
N CYS A 100 -20.63 12.12 16.27
CA CYS A 100 -19.46 11.35 15.92
C CYS A 100 -19.37 11.14 14.41
N GLU A 101 -18.14 11.17 13.92
CA GLU A 101 -17.82 10.65 12.60
C GLU A 101 -17.37 9.19 12.73
N PRO A 102 -17.72 8.33 11.78
CA PRO A 102 -17.29 6.94 11.82
C PRO A 102 -15.77 6.84 11.63
N THR A 103 -15.17 5.91 12.34
CA THR A 103 -13.81 5.49 12.07
C THR A 103 -13.77 4.44 10.97
N TYR A 104 -12.62 4.32 10.31
CA TYR A 104 -12.44 3.38 9.21
C TYR A 104 -11.10 2.67 9.37
N HIS A 105 -11.06 1.42 8.96
CA HIS A 105 -9.81 0.70 8.75
C HIS A 105 -9.78 0.07 7.35
N TYR A 106 -8.60 -0.42 6.94
CA TYR A 106 -8.45 -1.15 5.69
C TYR A 106 -8.20 -2.62 5.98
N GLU A 107 -9.04 -3.47 5.41
CA GLU A 107 -8.82 -4.92 5.39
C GLU A 107 -8.26 -5.32 4.03
N THR A 108 -7.28 -6.21 4.03
CA THR A 108 -6.73 -6.77 2.80
C THR A 108 -6.35 -8.23 2.99
N LYS A 109 -6.47 -9.01 1.90
CA LYS A 109 -5.94 -10.37 1.82
C LYS A 109 -4.82 -10.37 0.79
N ILE A 110 -3.59 -10.61 1.23
CA ILE A 110 -2.44 -10.81 0.37
C ILE A 110 -2.19 -12.30 0.25
N SER A 111 -2.10 -12.79 -0.99
CA SER A 111 -1.61 -14.13 -1.27
C SER A 111 -0.15 -14.03 -1.67
N ILE A 112 0.72 -14.70 -0.92
CA ILE A 112 2.15 -14.82 -1.20
C ILE A 112 2.41 -16.27 -1.56
N ASP A 113 3.16 -16.53 -2.64
CA ASP A 113 3.52 -17.90 -3.00
C ASP A 113 4.40 -18.54 -1.93
N ILE A 114 4.33 -19.87 -1.84
CA ILE A 114 4.98 -20.64 -0.78
C ILE A 114 6.50 -20.46 -0.77
N ASN A 115 7.14 -20.39 -1.94
CA ASN A 115 8.59 -20.22 -2.02
C ASN A 115 9.03 -18.83 -1.57
N THR A 116 8.27 -17.79 -1.93
CA THR A 116 8.52 -16.43 -1.43
C THR A 116 8.37 -16.39 0.09
N TRP A 117 7.38 -17.09 0.65
CA TRP A 117 7.17 -17.13 2.09
C TRP A 117 8.27 -17.91 2.80
N GLU A 118 8.48 -19.18 2.45
CA GLU A 118 9.40 -20.07 3.16
C GLU A 118 10.87 -19.75 2.86
N ASP A 119 11.25 -19.62 1.58
CA ASP A 119 12.65 -19.47 1.20
C ASP A 119 13.19 -18.06 1.40
N TRP A 120 12.33 -17.06 1.29
CA TRP A 120 12.77 -15.67 1.36
C TRP A 120 12.33 -14.98 2.65
N ILE A 121 11.02 -14.87 2.95
CA ILE A 121 10.54 -14.16 4.13
C ILE A 121 11.02 -14.84 5.42
N CYS A 122 10.85 -16.17 5.52
CA CYS A 122 11.20 -16.91 6.72
C CYS A 122 12.69 -17.26 6.84
N ASN A 123 13.44 -17.25 5.73
CA ASN A 123 14.84 -17.68 5.71
C ASN A 123 15.81 -16.54 5.35
N SER A 124 16.15 -16.47 4.05
CA SER A 124 17.31 -15.67 3.64
C SER A 124 17.10 -14.17 3.71
N PHE A 125 15.90 -13.71 3.41
CA PHE A 125 15.52 -12.29 3.27
C PHE A 125 16.54 -11.46 2.48
N THR A 126 17.32 -12.15 1.59
CA THR A 126 18.44 -11.57 0.87
C THR A 126 17.99 -10.54 -0.13
N LYS A 127 18.63 -9.38 -0.08
CA LYS A 127 18.47 -8.28 -1.04
C LYS A 127 19.79 -7.95 -1.69
N ILE A 128 19.75 -7.72 -3.00
CA ILE A 128 20.91 -7.31 -3.79
C ILE A 128 20.59 -5.94 -4.38
N VAL A 129 21.46 -4.95 -4.12
CA VAL A 129 21.33 -3.61 -4.69
C VAL A 129 22.43 -3.43 -5.72
N CYS A 130 22.02 -3.19 -6.97
CA CYS A 130 22.92 -2.90 -8.08
C CYS A 130 22.77 -1.45 -8.53
N GLU A 131 23.78 -0.92 -9.22
CA GLU A 131 23.76 0.41 -9.79
C GLU A 131 23.42 0.38 -11.28
N ALA A 132 22.55 1.28 -11.70
CA ALA A 132 22.40 1.69 -13.10
C ALA A 132 23.13 3.02 -13.32
N LYS A 133 24.01 3.09 -14.31
CA LYS A 133 24.81 4.28 -14.61
C LYS A 133 23.96 5.50 -15.00
N ASN A 134 22.76 5.27 -15.52
CA ASN A 134 21.83 6.31 -15.98
C ASN A 134 20.44 5.72 -16.21
N ARG A 135 19.50 6.60 -16.55
CA ARG A 135 18.10 6.24 -16.87
C ARG A 135 17.99 5.14 -17.94
N ASN A 136 18.77 5.25 -19.03
CA ASN A 136 18.70 4.26 -20.11
C ASN A 136 19.10 2.86 -19.63
N GLN A 137 20.12 2.78 -18.76
CA GLN A 137 20.54 1.51 -18.20
C GLN A 137 19.49 0.96 -17.21
N LEU A 138 18.82 1.83 -16.45
CA LEU A 138 17.70 1.41 -15.61
C LEU A 138 16.60 0.74 -16.44
N TYR A 139 16.15 1.35 -17.52
CA TYR A 139 15.13 0.79 -18.40
C TYR A 139 15.59 -0.45 -19.17
N LYS A 140 16.89 -0.64 -19.41
CA LYS A 140 17.40 -1.91 -19.93
C LYS A 140 17.13 -3.08 -18.98
N ALA A 141 17.09 -2.83 -17.67
CA ALA A 141 16.68 -3.86 -16.70
C ALA A 141 15.22 -4.26 -16.86
N ALA A 142 14.34 -3.30 -17.12
CA ALA A 142 12.92 -3.57 -17.39
C ALA A 142 12.76 -4.39 -18.68
N VAL A 143 13.41 -3.96 -19.78
CA VAL A 143 13.38 -4.70 -21.05
C VAL A 143 13.90 -6.13 -20.90
N LEU A 144 14.95 -6.33 -20.12
CA LEU A 144 15.49 -7.67 -19.84
C LEU A 144 14.51 -8.49 -19.00
N ALA A 145 13.86 -7.88 -18.01
CA ALA A 145 12.82 -8.52 -17.22
C ALA A 145 11.64 -8.97 -18.09
N ASP A 146 11.17 -8.10 -18.98
CA ASP A 146 10.10 -8.42 -19.93
C ASP A 146 10.48 -9.58 -20.85
N SER A 147 11.73 -9.65 -21.31
CA SER A 147 12.23 -10.76 -22.13
C SER A 147 12.26 -12.10 -21.40
N LEU A 148 12.33 -12.06 -20.06
CA LEU A 148 12.25 -13.23 -19.19
C LEU A 148 10.80 -13.55 -18.76
N GLY A 149 9.80 -12.84 -19.33
CA GLY A 149 8.39 -13.06 -19.03
C GLY A 149 7.89 -12.39 -17.75
N LEU A 150 8.72 -11.57 -17.10
CA LEU A 150 8.31 -10.77 -15.94
C LEU A 150 7.49 -9.57 -16.40
N LYS A 151 6.58 -9.07 -15.55
CA LYS A 151 5.65 -7.99 -15.89
C LYS A 151 5.78 -6.82 -14.92
N GLU A 152 5.78 -5.60 -15.47
CA GLU A 152 5.71 -4.39 -14.67
C GLU A 152 4.42 -4.36 -13.82
N ASN A 153 4.51 -3.77 -12.63
CA ASN A 153 3.46 -3.69 -11.61
C ASN A 153 2.99 -5.03 -11.04
N LYS A 154 3.64 -6.14 -11.41
CA LYS A 154 3.39 -7.47 -10.88
C LYS A 154 4.65 -8.14 -10.35
N ASP A 155 5.69 -8.20 -11.16
CA ASP A 155 6.94 -8.89 -10.87
C ASP A 155 8.09 -7.92 -10.62
N TYR A 156 8.02 -6.73 -11.22
CA TYR A 156 8.92 -5.61 -10.95
C TYR A 156 8.18 -4.26 -10.96
N PHE A 157 8.79 -3.25 -10.32
CA PHE A 157 8.17 -1.95 -10.07
C PHE A 157 9.19 -0.84 -10.31
N ILE A 158 8.85 0.12 -11.16
CA ILE A 158 9.66 1.31 -11.37
C ILE A 158 9.27 2.35 -10.32
N ILE A 159 10.22 2.70 -9.47
CA ILE A 159 10.03 3.71 -8.44
C ILE A 159 10.31 5.08 -9.03
N ARG A 160 9.32 5.97 -8.92
CA ARG A 160 9.41 7.37 -9.38
C ARG A 160 9.32 8.29 -8.17
N ASP A 161 10.32 9.12 -8.01
CA ASP A 161 10.36 10.15 -6.97
C ASP A 161 9.52 11.36 -7.38
N ASN A 162 8.82 11.95 -6.43
CA ASN A 162 8.01 13.16 -6.65
C ASN A 162 8.84 14.45 -6.69
N CYS A 163 10.16 14.38 -6.57
CA CYS A 163 11.11 15.49 -6.66
C CYS A 163 10.82 16.67 -5.70
N LEU A 164 10.32 16.36 -4.50
CA LEU A 164 10.01 17.39 -3.50
C LEU A 164 11.23 17.83 -2.67
N THR A 165 12.36 17.14 -2.80
CA THR A 165 13.56 17.39 -1.98
C THR A 165 14.81 17.59 -2.81
N GLU A 166 15.55 16.51 -3.14
CA GLU A 166 16.88 16.60 -3.74
C GLU A 166 16.88 16.51 -5.27
N LEU A 167 15.89 15.81 -5.84
CA LEU A 167 15.90 15.51 -7.26
C LEU A 167 15.12 16.56 -8.07
N THR A 168 15.55 16.74 -9.30
CA THR A 168 14.82 17.53 -10.30
C THR A 168 13.95 16.61 -11.16
N PRO A 169 12.73 17.05 -11.54
CA PRO A 169 11.88 16.27 -12.45
C PRO A 169 12.51 16.01 -13.80
N GLU A 170 12.46 14.75 -14.25
CA GLU A 170 12.88 14.35 -15.60
C GLU A 170 11.68 14.07 -16.51
N ASP A 171 10.54 13.70 -15.94
CA ASP A 171 9.32 13.37 -16.69
C ASP A 171 8.31 14.53 -16.66
N PRO A 172 7.44 14.64 -17.69
CA PRO A 172 6.41 15.69 -17.75
C PRO A 172 5.41 15.68 -16.58
N ASP A 173 5.28 14.54 -15.88
CA ASP A 173 4.43 14.39 -14.69
C ASP A 173 5.08 14.93 -13.40
N GLY A 174 6.24 15.57 -13.51
CA GLY A 174 6.98 16.13 -12.41
C GLY A 174 7.78 15.10 -11.60
N ARG A 175 8.03 13.91 -12.12
CA ARG A 175 8.69 12.81 -11.42
C ARG A 175 10.00 12.40 -12.08
N THR A 176 10.80 11.64 -11.32
CA THR A 176 12.06 11.07 -11.80
C THR A 176 12.16 9.60 -11.46
N PRO A 177 12.36 8.69 -12.45
CA PRO A 177 12.62 7.28 -12.17
C PRO A 177 13.95 7.11 -11.45
N THR A 178 13.94 6.46 -10.29
CA THR A 178 15.11 6.32 -9.41
C THR A 178 15.61 4.89 -9.30
N CYS A 179 14.69 3.93 -9.15
CA CYS A 179 15.00 2.54 -8.93
C CYS A 179 14.03 1.62 -9.68
N ILE A 180 14.47 0.38 -9.90
CA ILE A 180 13.58 -0.76 -10.17
C ILE A 180 13.72 -1.74 -9.04
N GLY A 181 12.59 -2.12 -8.42
CA GLY A 181 12.51 -3.18 -7.43
C GLY A 181 11.80 -4.39 -7.97
N PHE A 182 12.37 -5.56 -7.80
CA PHE A 182 11.76 -6.83 -8.15
C PHE A 182 11.07 -7.45 -6.92
N LYS A 183 10.03 -8.25 -7.13
CA LYS A 183 9.60 -9.19 -6.10
C LYS A 183 10.73 -10.20 -5.84
N PRO A 184 10.71 -10.96 -4.74
CA PRO A 184 11.63 -12.08 -4.59
C PRO A 184 11.51 -13.04 -5.77
N LEU A 185 12.64 -13.38 -6.37
CA LEU A 185 12.73 -14.24 -7.56
C LEU A 185 13.72 -15.37 -7.32
N PRO A 186 13.60 -16.49 -8.06
CA PRO A 186 14.61 -17.53 -8.12
C PRO A 186 16.00 -16.96 -8.46
N GLU A 187 17.03 -17.55 -7.89
CA GLU A 187 18.40 -17.03 -8.02
C GLU A 187 18.90 -17.00 -9.46
N ASP A 188 18.54 -17.97 -10.26
CA ASP A 188 18.89 -18.06 -11.69
C ASP A 188 18.29 -16.87 -12.49
N ILE A 189 17.07 -16.48 -12.20
CA ILE A 189 16.41 -15.31 -12.81
C ILE A 189 17.09 -14.03 -12.36
N VAL A 190 17.37 -13.90 -11.04
CA VAL A 190 18.09 -12.74 -10.49
C VAL A 190 19.45 -12.61 -11.16
N ASN A 191 20.21 -13.71 -11.31
CA ASN A 191 21.52 -13.72 -11.90
C ASN A 191 21.50 -13.31 -13.39
N GLN A 192 20.50 -13.74 -14.17
CA GLN A 192 20.33 -13.33 -15.58
C GLN A 192 20.16 -11.82 -15.74
N ILE A 193 19.55 -11.16 -14.76
CA ILE A 193 19.38 -9.71 -14.78
C ILE A 193 20.60 -9.02 -14.18
N SER A 194 21.01 -9.41 -12.97
CA SER A 194 21.99 -8.68 -12.17
C SER A 194 23.40 -8.70 -12.76
N HIS A 195 23.81 -9.73 -13.51
CA HIS A 195 25.15 -9.80 -14.10
C HIS A 195 25.46 -8.68 -15.11
N LYS A 196 24.47 -7.94 -15.56
CA LYS A 196 24.61 -6.76 -16.41
C LYS A 196 24.86 -5.47 -15.61
N PHE A 197 24.80 -5.53 -14.29
CA PHE A 197 24.90 -4.41 -13.38
C PHE A 197 25.97 -4.65 -12.32
N GLN A 198 26.64 -3.59 -11.88
CA GLN A 198 27.57 -3.69 -10.77
C GLN A 198 26.83 -3.56 -9.45
N LEU A 199 27.39 -4.15 -8.38
CA LEU A 199 26.87 -3.87 -7.03
C LEU A 199 27.00 -2.38 -6.73
N TYR A 200 25.99 -1.83 -6.09
CA TYR A 200 26.00 -0.43 -5.72
C TYR A 200 27.08 -0.18 -4.66
N LYS A 201 28.00 0.77 -4.93
CA LYS A 201 29.12 1.16 -4.07
C LYS A 201 29.02 2.62 -3.68
#